data_ab045cc2cae8a14b6c60d415c5705039
#
_entry.id   ab045cc2cae8a14b6c60d415c5705039
#
_cell.length_a   1.000
_cell.length_b   1.000
_cell.length_c   1.000
_cell.angle_alpha   90.00
_cell.angle_beta   90.00
_cell.angle_gamma   90.00
#
_symmetry.space_group_name_H-M   'P 1'
#
loop_
_entity.id
_entity.type
_entity.pdbx_description
1 polymer ?
#
loop_
_entity_poly.entity_id
_entity_poly.type
_entity_poly.pdbx_seq_one_letter_code
_entity_poly.pdbx_strand_id
1 'polypeptide(L)'
;MKYDLTDTTIIMPVRIDTVVRLENLILCVDHLQERLDTHIVVLEAAPYSNGFIQRLLKDRVTYRFVEDKDPVYHKTKYMNMMTGDVKTDFVGMWEVDVIIDHEQILDALQHLRQNLCDIAYPYDGDFYDTSDLLRNHYAVHRDLEFLRANRGKMKLLYKVEGVIGAIGGAFFAKTDKYRLAGMENEDFYGWILDDGERHYRWLSFDLEIYRSPGCLFHLTHSRDSAWVSSSKSHHKKARHDMNEIVNYTKVALYKRFSKNR
;
A
#
# COMPACT_ATOMS: atom_id res chain seq x y z
N MET A 1 7.87 -19.49 -15.90
CA MET A 1 8.65 -18.29 -16.31
C MET A 1 8.06 -17.11 -15.53
N LYS A 2 8.92 -16.27 -14.93
CA LYS A 2 8.49 -15.05 -14.25
C LYS A 2 8.52 -13.88 -15.22
N TYR A 3 7.64 -12.92 -15.01
CA TYR A 3 7.66 -11.64 -15.70
C TYR A 3 8.75 -10.74 -15.11
N ASP A 4 9.56 -10.13 -15.97
CA ASP A 4 10.62 -9.20 -15.58
C ASP A 4 10.03 -7.85 -15.12
N LEU A 5 10.18 -7.59 -13.85
CA LEU A 5 9.84 -6.34 -13.16
C LEU A 5 11.05 -5.81 -12.37
N THR A 6 12.28 -6.04 -12.86
CA THR A 6 13.52 -5.57 -12.21
C THR A 6 13.64 -4.03 -12.21
N ASP A 7 12.85 -3.34 -13.04
CA ASP A 7 12.66 -1.88 -13.03
C ASP A 7 11.72 -1.37 -11.93
N THR A 8 11.19 -2.27 -11.09
CA THR A 8 10.19 -1.96 -10.07
C THR A 8 10.66 -2.43 -8.70
N THR A 9 10.53 -1.57 -7.68
CA THR A 9 10.72 -1.93 -6.27
C THR A 9 9.39 -1.86 -5.54
N ILE A 10 8.96 -2.97 -4.94
CA ILE A 10 7.78 -3.03 -4.08
C ILE A 10 8.21 -2.79 -2.63
N ILE A 11 7.64 -1.78 -1.98
CA ILE A 11 7.88 -1.43 -0.58
C ILE A 11 6.71 -1.88 0.29
N MET A 12 7.01 -2.55 1.39
CA MET A 12 6.04 -3.12 2.32
C MET A 12 6.40 -2.72 3.76
N PRO A 13 5.96 -1.55 4.25
CA PRO A 13 6.15 -1.18 5.64
C PRO A 13 5.20 -1.98 6.52
N VAL A 14 5.70 -2.54 7.65
CA VAL A 14 4.90 -3.42 8.50
C VAL A 14 5.25 -3.27 9.98
N ARG A 15 4.26 -3.53 10.83
CA ARG A 15 4.44 -3.89 12.23
C ARG A 15 3.75 -5.24 12.46
N ILE A 16 4.52 -6.25 12.85
CA ILE A 16 3.99 -7.58 13.13
C ILE A 16 3.60 -7.67 14.60
N ASP A 17 2.31 -7.68 14.85
CA ASP A 17 1.69 -7.76 16.18
C ASP A 17 0.92 -9.08 16.39
N THR A 18 0.59 -9.78 15.30
CA THR A 18 -0.15 -11.04 15.33
C THR A 18 0.44 -12.06 14.37
N VAL A 19 0.20 -13.35 14.66
CA VAL A 19 0.58 -14.47 13.77
C VAL A 19 -0.13 -14.35 12.42
N VAL A 20 -1.40 -13.95 12.42
CA VAL A 20 -2.19 -13.79 11.17
C VAL A 20 -1.57 -12.73 10.25
N ARG A 21 -1.07 -11.62 10.81
CA ARG A 21 -0.40 -10.57 10.03
C ARG A 21 0.94 -11.04 9.46
N LEU A 22 1.69 -11.83 10.23
CA LEU A 22 2.93 -12.47 9.75
C LEU A 22 2.64 -13.45 8.61
N GLU A 23 1.60 -14.28 8.75
CA GLU A 23 1.17 -15.19 7.70
C GLU A 23 0.72 -14.42 6.44
N ASN A 24 -0.06 -13.34 6.59
CA ASN A 24 -0.49 -12.52 5.47
C ASN A 24 0.71 -11.93 4.71
N LEU A 25 1.72 -11.40 5.42
CA LEU A 25 2.96 -10.93 4.79
C LEU A 25 3.62 -12.04 3.95
N ILE A 26 3.74 -13.26 4.51
CA ILE A 26 4.33 -14.41 3.79
C ILE A 26 3.49 -14.73 2.55
N LEU A 27 2.16 -14.78 2.69
CA LEU A 27 1.24 -15.03 1.58
C LEU A 27 1.36 -13.99 0.46
N CYS A 28 1.47 -12.72 0.81
CA CYS A 28 1.67 -11.64 -0.17
C CYS A 28 3.01 -11.76 -0.89
N VAL A 29 4.10 -12.03 -0.16
CA VAL A 29 5.42 -12.23 -0.78
C VAL A 29 5.43 -13.47 -1.67
N ASP A 30 4.83 -14.58 -1.22
CA ASP A 30 4.67 -15.80 -2.00
C ASP A 30 3.95 -15.51 -3.32
N HIS A 31 2.79 -14.86 -3.23
CA HIS A 31 1.96 -14.50 -4.37
C HIS A 31 2.71 -13.62 -5.36
N LEU A 32 3.31 -12.53 -4.91
CA LEU A 32 4.07 -11.63 -5.79
C LEU A 32 5.21 -12.37 -6.49
N GLN A 33 5.99 -13.17 -5.75
CA GLN A 33 7.15 -13.87 -6.28
C GLN A 33 6.81 -15.14 -7.09
N GLU A 34 5.59 -15.60 -7.08
CA GLU A 34 5.17 -16.74 -7.89
C GLU A 34 5.41 -16.48 -9.39
N ARG A 35 5.01 -15.29 -9.86
CA ARG A 35 5.06 -14.94 -11.28
C ARG A 35 5.87 -13.69 -11.60
N LEU A 36 6.30 -12.91 -10.62
CA LEU A 36 7.01 -11.64 -10.82
C LEU A 36 8.46 -11.76 -10.37
N ASP A 37 9.37 -11.22 -11.18
CA ASP A 37 10.77 -11.01 -10.83
C ASP A 37 10.96 -9.54 -10.51
N THR A 38 10.83 -9.20 -9.21
CA THR A 38 10.81 -7.81 -8.71
C THR A 38 11.57 -7.69 -7.40
N HIS A 39 12.04 -6.50 -7.08
CA HIS A 39 12.66 -6.19 -5.81
C HIS A 39 11.57 -5.94 -4.75
N ILE A 40 11.55 -6.75 -3.70
CA ILE A 40 10.65 -6.54 -2.55
C ILE A 40 11.47 -6.09 -1.35
N VAL A 41 11.11 -4.95 -0.78
CA VAL A 41 11.69 -4.41 0.45
C VAL A 41 10.64 -4.47 1.54
N VAL A 42 10.97 -5.10 2.67
CA VAL A 42 10.11 -5.14 3.86
C VAL A 42 10.79 -4.38 4.97
N LEU A 43 10.12 -3.34 5.49
CA LEU A 43 10.59 -2.59 6.66
C LEU A 43 9.68 -2.89 7.84
N GLU A 44 10.21 -3.58 8.84
CA GLU A 44 9.52 -3.81 10.11
C GLU A 44 9.84 -2.67 11.09
N ALA A 45 8.80 -1.97 11.57
CA ALA A 45 8.94 -0.97 12.62
C ALA A 45 8.19 -1.42 13.87
N ALA A 46 8.92 -1.81 14.90
CA ALA A 46 8.39 -2.39 16.12
C ALA A 46 9.28 -2.06 17.33
N PRO A 47 8.79 -2.19 18.58
CA PRO A 47 9.59 -1.92 19.78
C PRO A 47 10.85 -2.78 19.90
N TYR A 48 10.83 -3.97 19.29
CA TYR A 48 11.98 -4.89 19.22
C TYR A 48 11.86 -5.82 18.02
N SER A 49 12.98 -6.26 17.49
CA SER A 49 13.00 -7.28 16.44
C SER A 49 12.87 -8.67 17.07
N ASN A 50 11.87 -9.43 16.59
CA ASN A 50 11.72 -10.85 16.97
C ASN A 50 12.43 -11.80 15.98
N GLY A 51 12.96 -11.28 14.87
CA GLY A 51 13.69 -12.01 13.85
C GLY A 51 12.83 -12.95 12.98
N PHE A 52 11.51 -12.98 13.15
CA PHE A 52 10.65 -13.91 12.40
C PHE A 52 10.64 -13.59 10.91
N ILE A 53 10.47 -12.32 10.51
CA ILE A 53 10.44 -11.93 9.09
C ILE A 53 11.75 -12.34 8.42
N GLN A 54 12.89 -11.96 9.02
CA GLN A 54 14.20 -12.29 8.48
C GLN A 54 14.41 -13.80 8.34
N ARG A 55 13.97 -14.59 9.33
CA ARG A 55 14.12 -16.05 9.32
C ARG A 55 13.22 -16.73 8.28
N LEU A 56 11.98 -16.27 8.11
CA LEU A 56 10.99 -16.91 7.26
C LEU A 56 11.11 -16.49 5.80
N LEU A 57 11.44 -15.22 5.53
CA LEU A 57 11.59 -14.70 4.17
C LEU A 57 13.03 -14.76 3.66
N LYS A 58 14.04 -14.81 4.52
CA LYS A 58 15.48 -14.92 4.16
C LYS A 58 15.87 -13.97 3.02
N ASP A 59 16.50 -14.52 1.97
CA ASP A 59 16.99 -13.79 0.80
C ASP A 59 15.88 -13.44 -0.22
N ARG A 60 14.63 -13.75 0.11
CA ARG A 60 13.48 -13.47 -0.76
C ARG A 60 13.10 -12.00 -0.81
N VAL A 61 13.46 -11.26 0.24
CA VAL A 61 13.18 -9.83 0.38
C VAL A 61 14.39 -9.11 0.95
N THR A 62 14.52 -7.82 0.67
CA THR A 62 15.43 -6.96 1.40
C THR A 62 14.74 -6.56 2.71
N TYR A 63 15.15 -7.17 3.82
CA TYR A 63 14.58 -6.89 5.13
C TYR A 63 15.33 -5.79 5.85
N ARG A 64 14.55 -4.87 6.46
CA ARG A 64 15.05 -3.80 7.32
C ARG A 64 14.26 -3.76 8.62
N PHE A 65 14.92 -3.42 9.71
CA PHE A 65 14.28 -3.21 11.01
C PHE A 65 14.53 -1.79 11.50
N VAL A 66 13.49 -1.18 12.05
CA VAL A 66 13.55 0.11 12.76
C VAL A 66 12.94 -0.07 14.14
N GLU A 67 13.71 0.22 15.19
CA GLU A 67 13.16 0.26 16.54
C GLU A 67 12.19 1.44 16.65
N ASP A 68 10.94 1.12 16.95
CA ASP A 68 9.88 2.10 17.15
C ASP A 68 9.02 1.71 18.34
N LYS A 69 9.16 2.49 19.42
CA LYS A 69 8.44 2.30 20.68
C LYS A 69 7.11 3.07 20.72
N ASP A 70 6.80 3.83 19.66
CA ASP A 70 5.52 4.52 19.58
C ASP A 70 4.38 3.50 19.50
N PRO A 71 3.36 3.60 20.37
CA PRO A 71 2.21 2.71 20.29
C PRO A 71 1.43 2.86 18.96
N VAL A 72 1.49 4.04 18.34
CA VAL A 72 0.84 4.30 17.05
C VAL A 72 1.80 4.04 15.91
N TYR A 73 1.41 3.20 14.96
CA TYR A 73 2.22 2.90 13.79
C TYR A 73 2.20 4.05 12.78
N HIS A 74 3.36 4.60 12.47
CA HIS A 74 3.53 5.75 11.59
C HIS A 74 3.85 5.31 10.14
N LYS A 75 2.85 4.73 9.45
CA LYS A 75 2.97 4.16 8.10
C LYS A 75 3.62 5.14 7.10
N THR A 76 3.13 6.37 7.03
CA THR A 76 3.59 7.41 6.10
C THR A 76 5.08 7.70 6.23
N LYS A 77 5.61 7.79 7.45
CA LYS A 77 7.04 7.96 7.72
C LYS A 77 7.88 6.81 7.15
N TYR A 78 7.44 5.57 7.35
CA TYR A 78 8.19 4.41 6.88
C TYR A 78 8.12 4.25 5.38
N MET A 79 7.00 4.59 4.74
CA MET A 79 6.90 4.66 3.29
C MET A 79 7.88 5.67 2.71
N ASN A 80 8.00 6.87 3.31
CA ASN A 80 8.97 7.88 2.87
C ASN A 80 10.41 7.41 3.05
N MET A 81 10.75 6.81 4.19
CA MET A 81 12.09 6.22 4.42
C MET A 81 12.45 5.20 3.34
N MET A 82 11.53 4.29 3.03
CA MET A 82 11.75 3.26 2.02
C MET A 82 11.87 3.84 0.62
N THR A 83 10.96 4.77 0.26
CA THR A 83 10.97 5.44 -1.05
C THR A 83 12.25 6.22 -1.29
N GLY A 84 12.86 6.79 -0.24
CA GLY A 84 14.14 7.49 -0.34
C GLY A 84 15.27 6.61 -0.89
N ASP A 85 15.24 5.32 -0.61
CA ASP A 85 16.26 4.34 -1.02
C ASP A 85 15.97 3.65 -2.36
N VAL A 86 14.75 3.77 -2.91
CA VAL A 86 14.38 3.18 -4.18
C VAL A 86 15.23 3.75 -5.30
N LYS A 87 15.79 2.88 -6.16
CA LYS A 87 16.63 3.25 -7.31
C LYS A 87 16.02 2.87 -8.65
N THR A 88 14.93 2.10 -8.64
CA THR A 88 14.20 1.67 -9.81
C THR A 88 13.32 2.77 -10.37
N ASP A 89 12.96 2.66 -11.65
CA ASP A 89 12.09 3.63 -12.33
C ASP A 89 10.70 3.70 -11.72
N PHE A 90 10.22 2.55 -11.20
CA PHE A 90 8.91 2.43 -10.58
C PHE A 90 9.01 2.00 -9.13
N VAL A 91 8.15 2.58 -8.30
CA VAL A 91 7.91 2.15 -6.91
C VAL A 91 6.49 1.63 -6.78
N GLY A 92 6.34 0.47 -6.13
CA GLY A 92 5.05 -0.07 -5.71
C GLY A 92 4.92 0.04 -4.20
N MET A 93 3.86 0.66 -3.70
CA MET A 93 3.45 0.51 -2.31
C MET A 93 2.49 -0.67 -2.21
N TRP A 94 2.69 -1.54 -1.23
CA TRP A 94 1.89 -2.74 -1.06
C TRP A 94 1.62 -3.03 0.41
N GLU A 95 0.35 -3.15 0.79
CA GLU A 95 -0.02 -3.61 2.13
C GLU A 95 0.19 -5.12 2.25
N VAL A 96 0.61 -5.56 3.44
CA VAL A 96 1.08 -6.94 3.67
C VAL A 96 -0.02 -8.00 3.71
N ASP A 97 -1.24 -7.61 3.45
CA ASP A 97 -2.45 -8.43 3.49
C ASP A 97 -3.31 -8.30 2.21
N VAL A 98 -2.69 -7.84 1.13
CA VAL A 98 -3.35 -7.56 -0.15
C VAL A 98 -2.93 -8.57 -1.22
N ILE A 99 -3.92 -9.19 -1.86
CA ILE A 99 -3.75 -10.08 -3.00
C ILE A 99 -4.47 -9.50 -4.21
N ILE A 100 -3.73 -9.36 -5.30
CA ILE A 100 -4.22 -8.84 -6.58
C ILE A 100 -3.73 -9.75 -7.69
N ASP A 101 -4.55 -9.98 -8.70
CA ASP A 101 -4.16 -10.78 -9.85
C ASP A 101 -2.89 -10.25 -10.53
N HIS A 102 -2.00 -11.15 -10.93
CA HIS A 102 -0.77 -10.80 -11.62
C HIS A 102 -1.03 -10.05 -12.93
N GLU A 103 -2.09 -10.38 -13.67
CA GLU A 103 -2.43 -9.68 -14.92
C GLU A 103 -2.81 -8.21 -14.66
N GLN A 104 -3.48 -7.92 -13.53
CA GLN A 104 -3.78 -6.55 -13.13
C GLN A 104 -2.51 -5.77 -12.76
N ILE A 105 -1.55 -6.43 -12.10
CA ILE A 105 -0.24 -5.84 -11.76
C ILE A 105 0.54 -5.51 -13.04
N LEU A 106 0.57 -6.46 -13.99
CA LEU A 106 1.26 -6.28 -15.27
C LEU A 106 0.63 -5.16 -16.10
N ASP A 107 -0.69 -5.10 -16.16
CA ASP A 107 -1.44 -4.06 -16.84
C ASP A 107 -1.13 -2.67 -16.27
N ALA A 108 -1.13 -2.51 -14.94
CA ALA A 108 -0.79 -1.28 -14.26
C ALA A 108 0.64 -0.80 -14.61
N LEU A 109 1.62 -1.72 -14.53
CA LEU A 109 3.01 -1.40 -14.82
C LEU A 109 3.24 -1.14 -16.32
N GLN A 110 2.51 -1.80 -17.21
CA GLN A 110 2.60 -1.53 -18.64
C GLN A 110 2.14 -0.12 -18.97
N HIS A 111 1.07 0.39 -18.35
CA HIS A 111 0.63 1.78 -18.53
C HIS A 111 1.68 2.79 -18.06
N LEU A 112 2.35 2.54 -16.94
CA LEU A 112 3.46 3.35 -16.45
C LEU A 112 4.65 3.33 -17.43
N ARG A 113 5.06 2.16 -17.91
CA ARG A 113 6.17 1.95 -18.84
C ARG A 113 5.93 2.64 -20.19
N GLN A 114 4.68 2.66 -20.64
CA GLN A 114 4.26 3.33 -21.88
C GLN A 114 4.05 4.84 -21.72
N ASN A 115 4.30 5.39 -20.52
CA ASN A 115 4.04 6.79 -20.19
C ASN A 115 2.58 7.25 -20.38
N LEU A 116 1.63 6.33 -20.24
CA LEU A 116 0.19 6.62 -20.33
C LEU A 116 -0.38 7.14 -19.00
N CYS A 117 0.35 6.94 -17.90
CA CYS A 117 0.00 7.49 -16.58
C CYS A 117 1.28 7.74 -15.77
N ASP A 118 1.13 8.44 -14.64
CA ASP A 118 2.19 8.67 -13.66
C ASP A 118 2.01 7.77 -12.42
N ILE A 119 0.75 7.44 -12.13
CA ILE A 119 0.31 6.59 -11.02
C ILE A 119 -0.62 5.51 -11.57
N ALA A 120 -0.49 4.28 -11.11
CA ALA A 120 -1.39 3.19 -11.48
C ALA A 120 -1.84 2.39 -10.25
N TYR A 121 -3.15 2.28 -10.06
CA TYR A 121 -3.73 1.32 -9.13
C TYR A 121 -3.91 -0.02 -9.88
N PRO A 122 -3.38 -1.15 -9.36
CA PRO A 122 -3.55 -2.45 -9.99
C PRO A 122 -4.93 -3.05 -9.73
N TYR A 123 -5.97 -2.22 -9.52
CA TYR A 123 -7.36 -2.60 -9.31
C TYR A 123 -8.30 -1.41 -9.57
N ASP A 124 -9.58 -1.70 -9.82
CA ASP A 124 -10.58 -0.71 -10.23
C ASP A 124 -11.20 0.11 -9.09
N GLY A 125 -10.85 -0.21 -7.84
CA GLY A 125 -11.40 0.39 -6.63
C GLY A 125 -12.31 -0.54 -5.83
N ASP A 126 -12.63 -1.71 -6.33
CA ASP A 126 -13.34 -2.75 -5.59
C ASP A 126 -12.35 -3.47 -4.64
N PHE A 127 -12.56 -3.28 -3.35
CA PHE A 127 -11.72 -3.78 -2.25
C PHE A 127 -12.53 -4.77 -1.41
N TYR A 128 -12.29 -6.07 -1.59
CA TYR A 128 -13.03 -7.14 -0.91
C TYR A 128 -12.26 -7.64 0.32
N ASP A 129 -12.88 -7.51 1.49
CA ASP A 129 -12.38 -8.09 2.74
C ASP A 129 -12.82 -9.55 2.84
N THR A 130 -11.87 -10.48 2.87
CA THR A 130 -12.17 -11.91 3.01
C THR A 130 -12.78 -12.20 4.37
N SER A 131 -13.60 -13.28 4.47
CA SER A 131 -13.88 -13.89 5.77
C SER A 131 -12.67 -14.69 6.25
N ASP A 132 -12.62 -15.05 7.54
CA ASP A 132 -11.59 -15.94 8.09
C ASP A 132 -11.52 -17.27 7.34
N LEU A 133 -12.67 -17.83 6.94
CA LEU A 133 -12.72 -19.07 6.16
C LEU A 133 -12.10 -18.93 4.78
N LEU A 134 -12.40 -17.85 4.05
CA LEU A 134 -11.87 -17.61 2.72
C LEU A 134 -10.38 -17.24 2.79
N ARG A 135 -9.98 -16.47 3.78
CA ARG A 135 -8.56 -16.19 4.07
C ARG A 135 -7.78 -17.48 4.33
N ASN A 136 -8.31 -18.36 5.20
CA ASN A 136 -7.65 -19.63 5.54
C ASN A 136 -7.63 -20.60 4.36
N HIS A 137 -8.69 -20.64 3.54
CA HIS A 137 -8.67 -21.41 2.30
C HIS A 137 -7.52 -20.93 1.40
N TYR A 138 -7.42 -19.61 1.17
CA TYR A 138 -6.34 -19.03 0.38
C TYR A 138 -4.95 -19.33 1.00
N ALA A 139 -4.83 -19.26 2.31
CA ALA A 139 -3.57 -19.57 3.01
C ALA A 139 -3.07 -21.00 2.74
N VAL A 140 -3.97 -21.96 2.58
CA VAL A 140 -3.64 -23.38 2.32
C VAL A 140 -3.45 -23.65 0.82
N HIS A 141 -4.34 -23.14 -0.02
CA HIS A 141 -4.45 -23.57 -1.43
C HIS A 141 -3.89 -22.57 -2.44
N ARG A 142 -3.66 -21.29 -2.04
CA ARG A 142 -3.24 -20.22 -2.97
C ARG A 142 -4.20 -20.01 -4.14
N ASP A 143 -5.47 -20.38 -3.97
CA ASP A 143 -6.49 -20.39 -5.01
C ASP A 143 -7.18 -19.03 -5.13
N LEU A 144 -6.65 -18.18 -6.02
CA LEU A 144 -7.21 -16.86 -6.30
C LEU A 144 -8.55 -16.96 -7.04
N GLU A 145 -8.74 -17.97 -7.89
CA GLU A 145 -10.00 -18.18 -8.60
C GLU A 145 -11.15 -18.50 -7.63
N PHE A 146 -10.86 -19.23 -6.57
CA PHE A 146 -11.84 -19.47 -5.51
C PHE A 146 -12.24 -18.18 -4.79
N LEU A 147 -11.30 -17.27 -4.53
CA LEU A 147 -11.63 -15.94 -3.99
C LEU A 147 -12.53 -15.17 -4.95
N ARG A 148 -12.20 -15.14 -6.25
CA ARG A 148 -13.02 -14.48 -7.28
C ARG A 148 -14.44 -15.02 -7.35
N ALA A 149 -14.59 -16.34 -7.37
CA ALA A 149 -15.90 -17.01 -7.40
C ALA A 149 -16.76 -16.71 -6.16
N ASN A 150 -16.12 -16.41 -5.03
CA ASN A 150 -16.80 -16.14 -3.77
C ASN A 150 -16.86 -14.64 -3.40
N ARG A 151 -16.45 -13.71 -4.28
CA ARG A 151 -16.43 -12.26 -3.98
C ARG A 151 -17.78 -11.72 -3.49
N GLY A 152 -18.89 -12.25 -4.02
CA GLY A 152 -20.24 -11.87 -3.59
C GLY A 152 -20.59 -12.24 -2.13
N LYS A 153 -19.75 -13.05 -1.47
CA LYS A 153 -19.86 -13.42 -0.05
C LYS A 153 -18.91 -12.62 0.85
N MET A 154 -18.09 -11.73 0.27
CA MET A 154 -17.14 -10.89 0.98
C MET A 154 -17.72 -9.51 1.23
N LYS A 155 -17.14 -8.81 2.20
CA LYS A 155 -17.50 -7.43 2.48
C LYS A 155 -16.75 -6.52 1.51
N LEU A 156 -17.49 -5.75 0.71
CA LEU A 156 -16.92 -4.68 -0.11
C LEU A 156 -16.65 -3.47 0.80
N LEU A 157 -15.37 -3.09 0.93
CA LEU A 157 -14.94 -1.97 1.75
C LEU A 157 -14.80 -0.70 0.91
N TYR A 158 -14.93 0.46 1.56
CA TYR A 158 -14.64 1.79 1.00
C TYR A 158 -15.44 2.19 -0.25
N LYS A 159 -16.49 1.45 -0.59
CA LYS A 159 -17.40 1.82 -1.67
C LYS A 159 -18.46 2.78 -1.11
N VAL A 160 -18.37 4.03 -1.50
CA VAL A 160 -19.39 5.04 -1.23
C VAL A 160 -20.01 5.43 -2.57
N GLU A 161 -21.34 5.45 -2.64
CA GLU A 161 -22.07 5.77 -3.86
C GLU A 161 -21.66 7.16 -4.37
N GLY A 162 -21.28 7.26 -5.63
CA GLY A 162 -20.83 8.51 -6.26
C GLY A 162 -19.39 8.94 -5.92
N VAL A 163 -18.62 8.11 -5.21
CA VAL A 163 -17.22 8.37 -4.85
C VAL A 163 -16.30 7.38 -5.59
N ILE A 164 -15.08 7.82 -5.87
CA ILE A 164 -13.99 6.98 -6.33
C ILE A 164 -13.87 5.79 -5.36
N GLY A 165 -13.77 4.56 -5.87
CA GLY A 165 -13.58 3.37 -5.04
C GLY A 165 -12.34 3.44 -4.13
N ALA A 166 -11.97 2.34 -3.50
CA ALA A 166 -10.78 2.30 -2.63
C ALA A 166 -9.53 2.84 -3.33
N ILE A 167 -8.68 3.53 -2.57
CA ILE A 167 -7.43 4.17 -3.02
C ILE A 167 -6.23 3.78 -2.16
N GLY A 168 -6.43 2.84 -1.24
CA GLY A 168 -5.40 2.20 -0.41
C GLY A 168 -5.02 0.82 -0.91
N GLY A 169 -4.33 0.05 -0.09
CA GLY A 169 -3.95 -1.34 -0.34
C GLY A 169 -2.74 -1.51 -1.24
N ALA A 170 -2.77 -1.02 -2.46
CA ALA A 170 -1.63 -1.06 -3.37
C ALA A 170 -1.72 0.02 -4.46
N PHE A 171 -0.57 0.53 -4.87
CA PHE A 171 -0.41 1.36 -6.07
C PHE A 171 1.01 1.23 -6.62
N PHE A 172 1.19 1.57 -7.88
CA PHE A 172 2.48 1.79 -8.52
C PHE A 172 2.60 3.25 -8.98
N ALA A 173 3.82 3.76 -8.99
CA ALA A 173 4.11 5.12 -9.42
C ALA A 173 5.46 5.19 -10.15
N LYS A 174 5.62 6.13 -11.07
CA LYS A 174 6.94 6.58 -11.48
C LYS A 174 7.64 7.17 -10.26
N THR A 175 8.81 6.66 -9.92
CA THR A 175 9.52 7.01 -8.67
C THR A 175 9.82 8.51 -8.57
N ASP A 176 10.21 9.14 -9.67
CA ASP A 176 10.47 10.58 -9.76
C ASP A 176 9.19 11.41 -9.54
N LYS A 177 8.07 10.99 -10.14
CA LYS A 177 6.78 11.67 -10.00
C LYS A 177 6.23 11.59 -8.59
N TYR A 178 6.32 10.39 -7.96
CA TYR A 178 5.91 10.19 -6.57
C TYR A 178 6.73 11.08 -5.62
N ARG A 179 8.06 11.16 -5.82
CA ARG A 179 8.92 12.07 -5.06
C ARG A 179 8.58 13.52 -5.31
N LEU A 180 8.38 13.91 -6.57
CA LEU A 180 8.02 15.28 -6.95
C LEU A 180 6.71 15.73 -6.28
N ALA A 181 5.74 14.83 -6.17
CA ALA A 181 4.48 15.07 -5.50
C ALA A 181 4.56 15.05 -3.97
N GLY A 182 5.76 14.90 -3.39
CA GLY A 182 6.00 14.97 -1.94
C GLY A 182 5.78 13.65 -1.19
N MET A 183 5.72 12.53 -1.90
CA MET A 183 5.56 11.17 -1.32
C MET A 183 4.36 11.09 -0.35
N GLU A 184 4.58 10.64 0.89
CA GLU A 184 3.53 10.62 1.92
C GLU A 184 3.58 11.87 2.80
N ASN A 185 2.43 12.32 3.23
CA ASN A 185 2.34 13.43 4.19
C ASN A 185 2.43 12.87 5.62
N GLU A 186 3.57 13.09 6.29
CA GLU A 186 3.82 12.56 7.64
C GLU A 186 3.00 13.25 8.74
N ASP A 187 2.30 14.35 8.44
CA ASP A 187 1.32 14.95 9.35
C ASP A 187 0.10 14.04 9.59
N PHE A 188 -0.13 13.07 8.68
CA PHE A 188 -1.15 12.03 8.83
C PHE A 188 -0.57 10.87 9.64
N TYR A 189 -0.67 11.03 10.95
CA TYR A 189 -0.13 10.13 11.95
C TYR A 189 -1.13 9.03 12.33
N GLY A 190 -0.71 7.78 12.19
CA GLY A 190 -1.58 6.64 12.39
C GLY A 190 -2.41 6.32 11.13
N TRP A 191 -3.48 5.56 11.29
CA TRP A 191 -4.33 5.09 10.18
C TRP A 191 -5.46 6.06 9.90
N ILE A 192 -5.20 7.23 9.31
CA ILE A 192 -6.22 8.27 9.13
C ILE A 192 -6.03 9.03 7.83
N LEU A 193 -6.91 8.79 6.84
CA LEU A 193 -7.07 9.60 5.63
C LEU A 193 -5.81 9.80 4.78
N ASP A 194 -4.69 9.14 5.12
CA ASP A 194 -3.41 9.26 4.42
C ASP A 194 -3.54 8.91 2.93
N ASP A 195 -4.23 7.81 2.61
CA ASP A 195 -4.49 7.40 1.21
C ASP A 195 -5.33 8.44 0.47
N GLY A 196 -6.34 9.02 1.14
CA GLY A 196 -7.20 10.06 0.60
C GLY A 196 -6.42 11.35 0.30
N GLU A 197 -5.63 11.81 1.28
CA GLU A 197 -4.79 12.99 1.14
C GLU A 197 -3.84 12.85 -0.05
N ARG A 198 -3.11 11.74 -0.11
CA ARG A 198 -2.18 11.43 -1.19
C ARG A 198 -2.87 11.46 -2.56
N HIS A 199 -4.01 10.81 -2.68
CA HIS A 199 -4.74 10.73 -3.94
C HIS A 199 -5.21 12.11 -4.42
N TYR A 200 -5.82 12.91 -3.55
CA TYR A 200 -6.26 14.27 -3.89
C TYR A 200 -5.08 15.19 -4.21
N ARG A 201 -3.97 15.04 -3.53
CA ARG A 201 -2.75 15.80 -3.82
C ARG A 201 -2.19 15.45 -5.20
N TRP A 202 -2.18 14.17 -5.60
CA TRP A 202 -1.80 13.77 -6.95
C TRP A 202 -2.67 14.41 -8.02
N LEU A 203 -3.98 14.42 -7.84
CA LEU A 203 -4.91 15.11 -8.75
C LEU A 203 -4.59 16.62 -8.81
N SER A 204 -4.26 17.24 -7.68
CA SER A 204 -3.90 18.66 -7.61
C SER A 204 -2.55 18.97 -8.29
N PHE A 205 -1.68 17.98 -8.46
CA PHE A 205 -0.44 18.09 -9.23
C PHE A 205 -0.61 17.71 -10.70
N ASP A 206 -1.84 17.47 -11.16
CA ASP A 206 -2.19 17.02 -12.51
C ASP A 206 -1.45 15.72 -12.89
N LEU A 207 -1.22 14.82 -11.94
CA LEU A 207 -0.67 13.51 -12.26
C LEU A 207 -1.76 12.64 -12.91
N GLU A 208 -1.38 12.00 -13.99
CA GLU A 208 -2.26 11.06 -14.69
C GLU A 208 -2.38 9.76 -13.88
N ILE A 209 -3.61 9.40 -13.51
CA ILE A 209 -3.89 8.22 -12.67
C ILE A 209 -4.66 7.19 -13.48
N TYR A 210 -4.17 5.97 -13.51
CA TYR A 210 -4.79 4.81 -14.14
C TYR A 210 -5.28 3.81 -13.11
N ARG A 211 -6.29 3.01 -13.48
CA ARG A 211 -6.79 1.87 -12.69
C ARG A 211 -6.95 0.66 -13.60
N SER A 212 -6.28 -0.43 -13.25
CA SER A 212 -6.47 -1.71 -13.94
C SER A 212 -7.86 -2.28 -13.66
N PRO A 213 -8.53 -2.87 -14.63
CA PRO A 213 -9.78 -3.58 -14.40
C PRO A 213 -9.58 -4.76 -13.46
N GLY A 214 -10.49 -4.95 -12.51
CA GLY A 214 -10.48 -6.05 -11.54
C GLY A 214 -10.35 -5.58 -10.10
N CYS A 215 -10.52 -6.50 -9.17
CA CYS A 215 -10.62 -6.21 -7.74
C CYS A 215 -9.35 -6.55 -6.97
N LEU A 216 -9.32 -6.07 -5.74
CA LEU A 216 -8.33 -6.38 -4.73
C LEU A 216 -8.98 -7.24 -3.63
N PHE A 217 -8.26 -8.24 -3.13
CA PHE A 217 -8.64 -9.04 -1.96
C PHE A 217 -7.76 -8.69 -0.78
N HIS A 218 -8.39 -8.33 0.33
CA HIS A 218 -7.72 -8.11 1.61
C HIS A 218 -7.87 -9.38 2.45
N LEU A 219 -6.76 -9.96 2.85
CA LEU A 219 -6.71 -11.11 3.73
C LEU A 219 -7.03 -10.65 5.16
N THR A 220 -8.27 -10.90 5.58
CA THR A 220 -8.78 -10.39 6.86
C THR A 220 -7.87 -10.75 8.05
N HIS A 221 -7.80 -9.87 9.00
CA HIS A 221 -7.10 -10.05 10.27
C HIS A 221 -7.78 -9.23 11.36
N SER A 222 -7.52 -9.56 12.63
CA SER A 222 -7.98 -8.74 13.75
C SER A 222 -7.37 -7.34 13.66
N ARG A 223 -8.21 -6.33 13.81
CA ARG A 223 -7.79 -4.93 13.96
C ARG A 223 -7.72 -4.63 15.45
N ASP A 224 -6.58 -4.89 16.06
CA ASP A 224 -6.39 -4.59 17.47
C ASP A 224 -6.41 -3.09 17.75
N SER A 225 -6.79 -2.74 18.99
CA SER A 225 -6.95 -1.36 19.45
C SER A 225 -5.68 -0.49 19.31
N ALA A 226 -4.50 -1.09 19.24
CA ALA A 226 -3.23 -0.40 19.03
C ALA A 226 -3.14 0.32 17.67
N TRP A 227 -3.84 -0.18 16.65
CA TRP A 227 -3.92 0.45 15.32
C TRP A 227 -4.96 1.58 15.27
N VAL A 228 -5.91 1.58 16.19
CA VAL A 228 -7.06 2.50 16.22
C VAL A 228 -6.81 3.68 17.17
N SER A 229 -5.76 3.66 17.98
CA SER A 229 -5.57 4.64 19.06
C SER A 229 -4.94 5.97 18.64
N SER A 230 -5.09 6.38 17.38
CA SER A 230 -4.94 7.79 17.10
C SER A 230 -6.05 8.54 17.89
N SER A 231 -5.64 9.46 18.74
CA SER A 231 -6.57 10.18 19.61
C SER A 231 -7.64 10.94 18.80
N LYS A 232 -8.79 11.23 19.41
CA LYS A 232 -9.83 12.07 18.78
C LYS A 232 -9.26 13.41 18.25
N SER A 233 -8.20 13.92 18.87
CA SER A 233 -7.49 15.13 18.44
C SER A 233 -6.74 14.91 17.12
N HIS A 234 -6.08 13.75 16.93
CA HIS A 234 -5.42 13.42 15.67
C HIS A 234 -6.42 13.27 14.52
N HIS A 235 -7.58 12.62 14.76
CA HIS A 235 -8.66 12.55 13.76
C HIS A 235 -9.19 13.93 13.37
N LYS A 236 -9.34 14.83 14.35
CA LYS A 236 -9.80 16.21 14.08
C LYS A 236 -8.76 16.98 13.27
N LYS A 237 -7.47 16.84 13.63
CA LYS A 237 -6.36 17.46 12.89
C LYS A 237 -6.30 16.92 11.46
N ALA A 238 -6.30 15.60 11.26
CA ALA A 238 -6.24 15.00 9.93
C ALA A 238 -7.40 15.44 9.02
N ARG A 239 -8.62 15.55 9.54
CA ARG A 239 -9.77 16.11 8.79
C ARG A 239 -9.59 17.58 8.44
N HIS A 240 -9.05 18.37 9.35
CA HIS A 240 -8.74 19.77 9.10
C HIS A 240 -7.68 19.90 8.00
N ASP A 241 -6.57 19.18 8.14
CA ASP A 241 -5.47 19.21 7.18
C ASP A 241 -5.91 18.69 5.79
N MET A 242 -6.79 17.69 5.74
CA MET A 242 -7.40 17.22 4.50
C MET A 242 -8.24 18.31 3.82
N ASN A 243 -9.09 19.02 4.59
CA ASN A 243 -9.87 20.13 4.06
C ASN A 243 -8.99 21.28 3.55
N GLU A 244 -7.89 21.56 4.21
CA GLU A 244 -6.93 22.55 3.72
C GLU A 244 -6.30 22.12 2.39
N ILE A 245 -5.82 20.86 2.30
CA ILE A 245 -5.15 20.35 1.11
C ILE A 245 -6.08 20.36 -0.10
N VAL A 246 -7.33 19.96 0.06
CA VAL A 246 -8.35 19.99 -1.00
C VAL A 246 -8.60 21.42 -1.51
N ASN A 247 -8.42 22.44 -0.65
CA ASN A 247 -8.65 23.84 -1.00
C ASN A 247 -7.37 24.61 -1.36
N TYR A 248 -6.18 23.99 -1.26
CA TYR A 248 -4.94 24.67 -1.64
C TYR A 248 -4.83 24.89 -3.14
N THR A 249 -4.29 26.05 -3.50
CA THR A 249 -3.83 26.25 -4.87
C THR A 249 -2.62 25.33 -5.15
N LYS A 250 -2.44 24.96 -6.41
CA LYS A 250 -1.28 24.16 -6.86
C LYS A 250 0.05 24.76 -6.39
N VAL A 251 0.18 26.09 -6.43
CA VAL A 251 1.38 26.81 -5.95
C VAL A 251 1.61 26.63 -4.45
N ALA A 252 0.55 26.66 -3.65
CA ALA A 252 0.64 26.46 -2.21
C ALA A 252 1.06 25.02 -1.86
N LEU A 253 0.51 24.04 -2.57
CA LEU A 253 0.89 22.63 -2.44
C LEU A 253 2.37 22.42 -2.82
N TYR A 254 2.82 22.95 -3.95
CA TYR A 254 4.24 22.87 -4.32
C TYR A 254 5.15 23.46 -3.24
N LYS A 255 4.82 24.64 -2.70
CA LYS A 255 5.62 25.26 -1.63
C LYS A 255 5.65 24.42 -0.35
N ARG A 256 4.54 23.75 0.00
CA ARG A 256 4.45 22.89 1.20
C ARG A 256 5.30 21.63 1.04
N PHE A 257 5.16 20.93 -0.09
CA PHE A 257 5.76 19.60 -0.31
C PHE A 257 7.15 19.64 -0.97
N SER A 258 7.57 20.77 -1.59
CA SER A 258 8.94 20.92 -2.13
C SER A 258 9.99 21.28 -1.08
N LYS A 259 9.60 21.68 0.14
CA LYS A 259 10.53 22.06 1.20
C LYS A 259 11.22 20.88 1.91
N ASN A 260 10.80 19.67 1.64
CA ASN A 260 11.34 18.44 2.24
C ASN A 260 12.34 17.72 1.29
N ARG A 261 13.03 18.49 0.47
CA ARG A 261 14.13 18.00 -0.41
C ARG A 261 15.50 18.28 0.14
#